data_0e1e2b2d8495771d05639f3d2fc5230c
#
_entry.id   0e1e2b2d8495771d05639f3d2fc5230c
#
_cell.length_a   1.000
_cell.length_b   1.000
_cell.length_c   1.000
_cell.angle_alpha   90.00
_cell.angle_beta   90.00
_cell.angle_gamma   90.00
#
_symmetry.space_group_name_H-M   'P 1'
#
loop_
_entity.id
_entity.type
_entity.pdbx_description
1 polymer ?
#
loop_
_entity_poly.entity_id
_entity_poly.type
_entity_poly.pdbx_seq_one_letter_code
_entity_poly.pdbx_strand_id
1 'polypeptide(L)'
;GQKQRVAIARALLRDPRILILDDALASVDTLTEERILMGLLPVMRGRTTILISHRVSTVRQADRIVVLDHGRIVEQGSHAELVANGGYYADLYQKQLLEEELEAI
;
A
#
# COMPACT_ATOMS: atom_id res chain seq x y z
N GLY A 1 8.90 5.36 -11.90
CA GLY A 1 8.72 4.12 -12.35
C GLY A 1 9.84 3.10 -12.46
N GLN A 2 10.82 3.31 -13.34
CA GLN A 2 11.87 2.30 -13.59
C GLN A 2 12.77 2.05 -12.37
N LYS A 3 13.12 3.10 -11.63
CA LYS A 3 13.96 2.95 -10.43
C LYS A 3 13.27 2.12 -9.36
N GLN A 4 11.98 2.35 -9.16
CA GLN A 4 11.19 1.59 -8.20
C GLN A 4 11.07 0.12 -8.61
N ARG A 5 10.84 -0.15 -9.90
CA ARG A 5 10.77 -1.51 -10.42
C ARG A 5 12.09 -2.26 -10.23
N VAL A 6 13.21 -1.60 -10.48
CA VAL A 6 14.54 -2.19 -10.28
C VAL A 6 14.80 -2.47 -8.80
N ALA A 7 14.43 -1.56 -7.91
CA ALA A 7 14.59 -1.76 -6.47
C ALA A 7 13.77 -2.96 -5.97
N ILE A 8 12.53 -3.08 -6.43
CA ILE A 8 11.66 -4.21 -6.10
C ILE A 8 12.25 -5.51 -6.64
N ALA A 9 12.70 -5.52 -7.89
CA ALA A 9 13.33 -6.69 -8.49
C ALA A 9 14.55 -7.16 -7.73
N ARG A 10 15.41 -6.23 -7.28
CA ARG A 10 16.57 -6.56 -6.46
C ARG A 10 16.19 -7.21 -5.14
N ALA A 11 15.14 -6.70 -4.48
CA ALA A 11 14.65 -7.30 -3.25
C ALA A 11 14.16 -8.74 -3.47
N LEU A 12 13.45 -8.98 -4.58
CA LEU A 12 12.90 -10.29 -4.92
C LEU A 12 13.97 -11.30 -5.33
N LEU A 13 15.06 -10.86 -5.96
CA LEU A 13 16.16 -11.75 -6.37
C LEU A 13 16.83 -12.45 -5.17
N ARG A 14 16.73 -11.88 -4.00
CA ARG A 14 17.25 -12.49 -2.77
C ARG A 14 16.33 -13.59 -2.21
N ASP A 15 15.14 -13.75 -2.79
CA ASP A 15 14.11 -14.69 -2.35
C ASP A 15 13.85 -14.63 -0.84
N PRO A 16 13.47 -13.45 -0.31
CA PRO A 16 13.31 -13.26 1.12
C PRO A 16 12.06 -13.95 1.64
N ARG A 17 12.09 -14.40 2.89
CA ARG A 17 10.88 -14.87 3.60
C ARG A 17 10.02 -13.70 4.05
N ILE A 18 10.66 -12.57 4.39
CA ILE A 18 9.99 -11.33 4.79
C ILE A 18 10.39 -10.28 3.78
N LEU A 19 9.40 -9.75 3.08
CA LEU A 19 9.59 -8.70 2.09
C LEU A 19 9.06 -7.39 2.67
N ILE A 20 9.90 -6.35 2.72
CA ILE A 20 9.52 -5.03 3.19
C ILE A 20 9.60 -4.05 2.03
N LEU A 21 8.47 -3.43 1.72
CA LEU A 21 8.37 -2.40 0.69
C LEU A 21 8.03 -1.08 1.37
N ASP A 22 9.05 -0.25 1.58
CA ASP A 22 8.93 1.02 2.28
C ASP A 22 8.81 2.15 1.26
N ASP A 23 7.60 2.67 1.08
CA ASP A 23 7.28 3.72 0.11
C ASP A 23 7.78 3.41 -1.32
N ALA A 24 7.84 2.14 -1.67
CA ALA A 24 8.44 1.68 -2.93
C ALA A 24 7.70 2.19 -4.17
N LEU A 25 6.44 2.58 -4.06
CA LEU A 25 5.61 3.04 -5.16
C LEU A 25 5.20 4.51 -5.03
N ALA A 26 5.84 5.27 -4.15
CA ALA A 26 5.44 6.64 -3.83
C ALA A 26 5.51 7.60 -5.01
N SER A 27 6.43 7.39 -5.96
CA SER A 27 6.64 8.30 -7.09
C SER A 27 5.99 7.83 -8.39
N VAL A 28 5.23 6.74 -8.38
CA VAL A 28 4.50 6.28 -9.57
C VAL A 28 3.06 6.75 -9.52
N ASP A 29 2.42 6.90 -10.70
CA ASP A 29 1.00 7.23 -10.79
C ASP A 29 0.13 6.06 -10.33
N THR A 30 -1.13 6.34 -10.04
CA THR A 30 -2.07 5.35 -9.49
C THR A 30 -2.24 4.14 -10.41
N LEU A 31 -2.34 4.36 -11.71
CA LEU A 31 -2.53 3.27 -12.68
C LEU A 31 -1.30 2.37 -12.74
N THR A 32 -0.11 2.93 -12.76
CA THR A 32 1.14 2.17 -12.76
C THR A 32 1.30 1.39 -11.45
N GLU A 33 0.96 2.02 -10.33
CA GLU A 33 0.97 1.40 -9.02
C GLU A 33 0.09 0.14 -8.99
N GLU A 34 -1.14 0.25 -9.49
CA GLU A 34 -2.06 -0.89 -9.55
C GLU A 34 -1.49 -2.05 -10.36
N ARG A 35 -0.88 -1.76 -11.50
CA ARG A 35 -0.26 -2.77 -12.36
C ARG A 35 0.90 -3.47 -11.67
N ILE A 36 1.75 -2.71 -10.98
CA ILE A 36 2.88 -3.27 -10.23
C ILE A 36 2.37 -4.16 -9.09
N LEU A 37 1.39 -3.68 -8.33
CA LEU A 37 0.81 -4.46 -7.22
C LEU A 37 0.17 -5.74 -7.71
N MET A 38 -0.58 -5.72 -8.80
CA MET A 38 -1.18 -6.92 -9.37
C MET A 38 -0.13 -7.94 -9.79
N GLY A 39 0.97 -7.48 -10.38
CA GLY A 39 2.08 -8.35 -10.74
C GLY A 39 2.83 -8.93 -9.54
N LEU A 40 2.82 -8.22 -8.40
CA LEU A 40 3.50 -8.66 -7.18
C LEU A 40 2.65 -9.59 -6.31
N LEU A 41 1.31 -9.57 -6.45
CA LEU A 41 0.43 -10.37 -5.59
C LEU A 41 0.81 -11.86 -5.53
N PRO A 42 1.06 -12.55 -6.65
CA PRO A 42 1.47 -13.96 -6.59
C PRO A 42 2.77 -14.18 -5.82
N VAL A 43 3.70 -13.24 -5.92
CA VAL A 43 5.00 -13.30 -5.24
C VAL A 43 4.84 -13.04 -3.74
N MET A 44 3.95 -12.10 -3.38
CA MET A 44 3.70 -11.75 -1.98
C MET A 44 2.99 -12.86 -1.21
N ARG A 45 2.15 -13.65 -1.86
CA ARG A 45 1.36 -14.72 -1.21
C ARG A 45 2.20 -15.81 -0.55
N GLY A 46 3.37 -16.09 -1.08
CA GLY A 46 4.23 -17.13 -0.55
C GLY A 46 5.13 -16.68 0.61
N ARG A 47 4.97 -15.45 1.09
CA ARG A 47 5.87 -14.86 2.09
C ARG A 47 5.16 -13.80 2.93
N THR A 48 5.77 -13.43 4.05
CA THR A 48 5.29 -12.31 4.86
C THR A 48 5.73 -11.01 4.17
N THR A 49 4.75 -10.16 3.85
CA THR A 49 5.02 -8.88 3.17
C THR A 49 4.54 -7.72 4.04
N ILE A 50 5.41 -6.73 4.22
CA ILE A 50 5.11 -5.49 4.94
C ILE A 50 5.17 -4.35 3.94
N LEU A 51 4.02 -3.67 3.75
CA LEU A 51 3.91 -2.51 2.88
C LEU A 51 3.82 -1.26 3.75
N ILE A 52 4.68 -0.29 3.50
CA ILE A 52 4.65 1.00 4.18
C ILE A 52 4.34 2.05 3.13
N SER A 53 3.23 2.78 3.31
CA SER A 53 2.79 3.77 2.35
C SER A 53 1.85 4.79 2.98
N HIS A 54 1.81 5.99 2.40
CA HIS A 54 0.83 7.02 2.70
C HIS A 54 -0.39 6.92 1.78
N ARG A 55 -0.38 6.02 0.82
CA ARG A 55 -1.48 5.83 -0.14
C ARG A 55 -2.37 4.68 0.28
N VAL A 56 -3.67 4.96 0.41
CA VAL A 56 -4.65 3.91 0.68
C VAL A 56 -4.70 2.92 -0.49
N SER A 57 -4.56 3.39 -1.72
CA SER A 57 -4.51 2.52 -2.91
C SER A 57 -3.42 1.44 -2.82
N THR A 58 -2.32 1.71 -2.16
CA THR A 58 -1.25 0.74 -1.95
C THR A 58 -1.59 -0.28 -0.86
N VAL A 59 -2.13 0.17 0.28
CA VAL A 59 -2.30 -0.67 1.46
C VAL A 59 -3.64 -1.38 1.56
N ARG A 60 -4.65 -0.94 0.80
CA ARG A 60 -6.02 -1.47 0.90
C ARG A 60 -6.15 -2.97 0.63
N GLN A 61 -5.21 -3.54 -0.11
CA GLN A 61 -5.20 -4.97 -0.45
C GLN A 61 -4.51 -5.83 0.60
N ALA A 62 -3.92 -5.24 1.61
CA ALA A 62 -3.27 -5.98 2.68
C ALA A 62 -4.29 -6.74 3.51
N ASP A 63 -3.88 -7.89 4.04
CA ASP A 63 -4.74 -8.68 4.93
C ASP A 63 -5.00 -7.94 6.23
N ARG A 64 -4.03 -7.19 6.69
CA ARG A 64 -4.13 -6.39 7.90
C ARG A 64 -3.43 -5.05 7.72
N ILE A 65 -4.10 -3.99 8.11
CA ILE A 65 -3.60 -2.62 8.04
C ILE A 65 -3.39 -2.11 9.46
N VAL A 66 -2.27 -1.46 9.67
CA VAL A 66 -1.94 -0.81 10.96
C VAL A 66 -1.71 0.67 10.66
N VAL A 67 -2.44 1.54 11.36
CA VAL A 67 -2.28 2.99 11.24
C VAL A 67 -1.45 3.49 12.42
N LEU A 68 -0.33 4.14 12.11
CA LEU A 68 0.57 4.69 13.10
C LEU A 68 0.45 6.21 13.15
N ASP A 69 0.38 6.76 14.35
CA ASP A 69 0.38 8.20 14.60
C ASP A 69 1.23 8.48 15.84
N HIS A 70 2.23 9.36 15.68
CA HIS A 70 3.16 9.70 16.76
C HIS A 70 3.78 8.46 17.43
N GLY A 71 4.17 7.49 16.64
CA GLY A 71 4.80 6.27 17.13
C GLY A 71 3.87 5.27 17.81
N ARG A 72 2.56 5.48 17.72
CA ARG A 72 1.57 4.60 18.34
C ARG A 72 0.61 4.03 17.30
N ILE A 73 0.14 2.82 17.54
CA ILE A 73 -0.92 2.22 16.75
C ILE A 73 -2.25 2.83 17.20
N VAL A 74 -2.93 3.54 16.28
CA VAL A 74 -4.22 4.19 16.58
C VAL A 74 -5.40 3.42 15.99
N GLU A 75 -5.17 2.67 14.92
CA GLU A 75 -6.20 1.82 14.29
C GLU A 75 -5.52 0.58 13.72
N GLN A 76 -6.26 -0.53 13.64
CA GLN A 76 -5.81 -1.74 12.97
C GLN A 76 -6.99 -2.59 12.54
N GLY A 77 -6.83 -3.28 11.41
CA GLY A 77 -7.87 -4.13 10.85
C GLY A 77 -7.71 -4.27 9.34
N SER A 78 -8.72 -4.83 8.68
CA SER A 78 -8.80 -4.86 7.23
C SER A 78 -9.25 -3.50 6.69
N HIS A 79 -9.11 -3.31 5.38
CA HIS A 79 -9.62 -2.10 4.72
C HIS A 79 -11.11 -1.88 5.04
N ALA A 80 -11.93 -2.92 4.89
CA ALA A 80 -13.36 -2.82 5.14
C ALA A 80 -13.68 -2.45 6.59
N GLU A 81 -12.98 -3.07 7.54
CA GLU A 81 -13.16 -2.76 8.97
C GLU A 81 -12.79 -1.32 9.30
N LEU A 82 -11.68 -0.83 8.76
CA LEU A 82 -11.22 0.53 9.04
C LEU A 82 -12.11 1.59 8.38
N VAL A 83 -12.62 1.32 7.18
CA VAL A 83 -13.59 2.22 6.53
C VAL A 83 -14.88 2.28 7.34
N ALA A 84 -15.37 1.14 7.80
CA ALA A 84 -16.58 1.07 8.62
C ALA A 84 -16.42 1.75 9.98
N ASN A 85 -15.21 1.74 10.53
CA ASN A 85 -14.89 2.38 11.80
C ASN A 85 -15.01 3.92 11.77
N GLY A 86 -14.89 4.54 10.60
CA GLY A 86 -15.07 5.98 10.44
C GLY A 86 -13.99 6.86 11.10
N GLY A 87 -12.81 6.30 11.35
CA GLY A 87 -11.72 7.03 12.00
C GLY A 87 -10.75 7.66 11.00
N TYR A 88 -9.49 7.75 11.40
CA TYR A 88 -8.43 8.39 10.62
C TYR A 88 -8.27 7.77 9.22
N TYR A 89 -8.25 6.43 9.16
CA TYR A 89 -8.09 5.72 7.88
C TYR A 89 -9.26 6.01 6.94
N ALA A 90 -10.48 5.99 7.44
CA ALA A 90 -11.68 6.26 6.63
C ALA A 90 -11.64 7.68 6.05
N ASP A 91 -11.24 8.67 6.85
CA ASP A 91 -11.11 10.06 6.41
C ASP A 91 -10.04 10.19 5.32
N LEU A 92 -8.89 9.55 5.50
CA LEU A 92 -7.82 9.54 4.53
C LEU A 92 -8.25 8.89 3.21
N TYR A 93 -8.99 7.80 3.29
CA TYR A 93 -9.54 7.11 2.13
C TYR A 93 -10.47 8.02 1.32
N GLN A 94 -11.41 8.68 2.00
CA GLN A 94 -12.34 9.61 1.35
C GLN A 94 -11.60 10.76 0.67
N LYS A 95 -10.60 11.30 1.33
CA LYS A 95 -9.78 12.39 0.79
C LYS A 95 -9.05 11.96 -0.48
N GLN A 96 -8.44 10.78 -0.46
CA GLN A 96 -7.73 10.27 -1.64
C GLN A 96 -8.66 9.92 -2.78
N LEU A 97 -9.87 9.44 -2.52
CA LEU A 97 -10.88 9.23 -3.55
C LEU A 97 -11.26 10.53 -4.24
N LEU A 98 -11.45 11.62 -3.48
CA LEU A 98 -11.75 12.93 -4.04
C LEU A 98 -10.61 13.45 -4.91
N GLU A 99 -9.37 13.26 -4.49
CA GLU A 99 -8.20 13.65 -5.27
C GLU A 99 -8.14 12.90 -6.60
N GLU A 100 -8.44 11.60 -6.61
CA GLU A 100 -8.50 10.79 -7.83
C GLU A 100 -9.60 11.28 -8.78
N GLU A 101 -10.78 11.62 -8.25
CA GLU A 101 -11.89 12.16 -9.05
C GLU A 101 -11.51 13.50 -9.71
N LEU A 102 -10.81 14.36 -8.98
CA LEU A 102 -10.35 15.64 -9.52
C LEU A 102 -9.29 15.47 -10.61
N GLU A 103 -8.40 14.49 -10.46
CA GLU A 103 -7.40 14.18 -11.48
C GLU A 103 -8.03 13.61 -12.76
N ALA A 104 -9.16 12.93 -12.64
CA ALA A 104 -9.86 12.31 -13.77
C ALA A 104 -10.64 13.34 -14.61
N ILE A 105 -10.84 14.55 -14.11
CA ILE A 105 -11.48 15.65 -14.85
C ILE A 105 -10.46 16.39 -15.72
#